data_1eac2270e599c44028c77e15d3a18d14
#
_entry.id   1eac2270e599c44028c77e15d3a18d14
#
_cell.length_a   1.000
_cell.length_b   1.000
_cell.length_c   1.000
_cell.angle_alpha   90.00
_cell.angle_beta   90.00
_cell.angle_gamma   90.00
#
_symmetry.space_group_name_H-M   'P 1'
#
loop_
_entity.id
_entity.type
_entity.pdbx_description
1 polymer ?
#
loop_
_entity_poly.entity_id
_entity_poly.type
_entity_poly.pdbx_seq_one_letter_code
_entity_poly.pdbx_strand_id
1 'polypeptide(L)'
;MFTSRASLALLLFVLASSTASAAPTSYAFDSVSQFDLGGSQVSITGILVNTTTPITVTFVDNTNGDYRYAVSRCVPVFLTMTEKPGRYYLNLTIDPAITTVALISCGLQLKS
;
A
#
# COMPACT_ATOMS: atom_id res chain seq x y z
N MET A 1 16.37 3.22 -45.47
CA MET A 1 17.36 2.52 -44.68
C MET A 1 17.41 2.96 -43.23
N PHE A 2 17.56 4.21 -42.98
CA PHE A 2 17.65 4.71 -41.60
C PHE A 2 16.34 4.61 -40.85
N THR A 3 15.22 4.75 -41.51
CA THR A 3 13.91 4.71 -40.91
C THR A 3 13.55 3.34 -40.33
N SER A 4 14.04 2.25 -40.93
CA SER A 4 13.75 0.92 -40.42
C SER A 4 14.42 0.63 -39.09
N ARG A 5 15.58 1.19 -38.84
CA ARG A 5 16.28 1.03 -37.57
C ARG A 5 15.57 1.77 -36.43
N ALA A 6 15.08 2.94 -36.72
CA ALA A 6 14.31 3.69 -35.75
C ALA A 6 13.02 2.97 -35.37
N SER A 7 12.37 2.35 -36.34
CA SER A 7 11.15 1.58 -36.09
C SER A 7 11.39 0.38 -35.18
N LEU A 8 12.50 -0.30 -35.33
CA LEU A 8 12.86 -1.44 -34.49
C LEU A 8 13.10 -1.02 -33.05
N ALA A 9 13.81 0.07 -32.86
CA ALA A 9 14.05 0.59 -31.52
C ALA A 9 12.74 0.96 -30.82
N LEU A 10 11.82 1.54 -31.55
CA LEU A 10 10.52 1.90 -31.01
C LEU A 10 9.71 0.68 -30.59
N LEU A 11 9.73 -0.37 -31.38
CA LEU A 11 9.05 -1.61 -31.04
C LEU A 11 9.58 -2.24 -29.75
N LEU A 12 10.89 -2.28 -29.58
CA LEU A 12 11.49 -2.79 -28.35
C LEU A 12 11.06 -2.02 -27.13
N PHE A 13 10.99 -0.72 -27.24
CA PHE A 13 10.55 0.13 -26.14
C PHE A 13 9.10 -0.17 -25.74
N VAL A 14 8.21 -0.35 -26.68
CA VAL A 14 6.81 -0.66 -26.42
C VAL A 14 6.68 -2.01 -25.73
N LEU A 15 7.43 -3.02 -26.16
CA LEU A 15 7.41 -4.32 -25.52
C LEU A 15 7.88 -4.26 -24.08
N ALA A 16 8.93 -3.50 -23.80
CA ALA A 16 9.42 -3.35 -22.43
C ALA A 16 8.36 -2.73 -21.51
N SER A 17 7.62 -1.72 -21.98
CA SER A 17 6.59 -1.09 -21.16
C SER A 17 5.37 -1.98 -20.95
N SER A 18 5.04 -2.86 -21.90
CA SER A 18 3.88 -3.72 -21.79
C SER A 18 4.06 -4.88 -20.81
N THR A 19 5.29 -5.19 -20.41
CA THR A 19 5.56 -6.26 -19.45
C THR A 19 5.55 -5.81 -18.01
N ALA A 20 5.38 -4.52 -17.73
CA ALA A 20 5.34 -4.02 -16.37
C ALA A 20 4.12 -4.55 -15.65
N SER A 21 4.32 -5.17 -14.48
CA SER A 21 3.27 -5.64 -13.61
C SER A 21 3.24 -4.82 -12.33
N ALA A 22 2.09 -4.79 -11.65
CA ALA A 22 1.94 -4.08 -10.40
C ALA A 22 2.80 -4.73 -9.31
N ALA A 23 3.62 -3.93 -8.65
CA ALA A 23 4.41 -4.36 -7.51
C ALA A 23 3.69 -3.98 -6.22
N PRO A 24 3.97 -4.67 -5.09
CA PRO A 24 3.45 -4.25 -3.80
C PRO A 24 3.80 -2.79 -3.50
N THR A 25 2.86 -2.09 -2.89
CA THR A 25 3.02 -0.67 -2.56
C THR A 25 3.18 -0.53 -1.06
N SER A 26 4.16 0.24 -0.64
CA SER A 26 4.41 0.51 0.77
C SER A 26 4.06 1.95 1.11
N TYR A 27 3.45 2.12 2.28
CA TYR A 27 3.08 3.42 2.82
C TYR A 27 3.69 3.58 4.20
N ALA A 28 4.23 4.76 4.48
CA ALA A 28 4.70 5.13 5.80
C ALA A 28 3.90 6.33 6.30
N PHE A 29 3.03 6.10 7.27
CA PHE A 29 2.20 7.16 7.86
C PHE A 29 2.93 7.81 9.02
N ASP A 30 3.03 9.12 8.98
CA ASP A 30 3.51 9.92 10.11
C ASP A 30 2.46 10.04 11.20
N SER A 31 1.19 10.13 10.81
CA SER A 31 0.07 10.16 11.72
C SER A 31 -1.14 9.52 11.06
N VAL A 32 -2.04 9.00 11.88
CA VAL A 32 -3.30 8.42 11.43
C VAL A 32 -4.42 9.09 12.18
N SER A 33 -5.40 9.59 11.44
CA SER A 33 -6.56 10.26 12.00
C SER A 33 -7.79 9.37 12.08
N GLN A 34 -7.85 8.31 11.27
CA GLN A 34 -9.04 7.46 11.24
C GLN A 34 -8.68 6.05 10.76
N PHE A 35 -9.20 5.07 11.50
CA PHE A 35 -9.28 3.68 11.06
C PHE A 35 -10.75 3.32 10.91
N ASP A 36 -11.11 2.74 9.79
CA ASP A 36 -12.47 2.29 9.53
C ASP A 36 -12.42 0.80 9.17
N LEU A 37 -12.96 -0.01 10.07
CA LEU A 37 -12.98 -1.47 9.94
C LEU A 37 -14.43 -1.89 9.74
N GLY A 38 -14.95 -1.72 8.54
CA GLY A 38 -16.34 -2.02 8.26
C GLY A 38 -16.50 -3.08 7.21
N GLY A 39 -17.32 -4.10 7.47
CA GLY A 39 -17.60 -5.16 6.51
C GLY A 39 -16.33 -5.89 6.09
N SER A 40 -16.10 -5.96 4.80
CA SER A 40 -14.90 -6.62 4.24
C SER A 40 -13.83 -5.62 3.84
N GLN A 41 -14.01 -4.33 4.12
CA GLN A 41 -13.04 -3.31 3.76
C GLN A 41 -12.45 -2.62 4.97
N VAL A 42 -11.19 -2.25 4.84
CA VAL A 42 -10.47 -1.47 5.83
C VAL A 42 -9.97 -0.20 5.18
N SER A 43 -10.20 0.93 5.82
CA SER A 43 -9.71 2.22 5.35
C SER A 43 -8.87 2.88 6.43
N ILE A 44 -7.73 3.43 6.04
CA ILE A 44 -6.83 4.16 6.93
C ILE A 44 -6.63 5.54 6.34
N THR A 45 -6.96 6.55 7.13
CA THR A 45 -6.76 7.95 6.75
C THR A 45 -5.68 8.56 7.62
N GLY A 46 -4.73 9.19 7.00
CA GLY A 46 -3.63 9.81 7.71
C GLY A 46 -2.71 10.59 6.80
N ILE A 47 -1.61 11.03 7.36
CA ILE A 47 -0.62 11.86 6.68
C ILE A 47 0.64 11.02 6.51
N LEU A 48 1.09 10.87 5.26
CA LEU A 48 2.33 10.16 4.97
C LEU A 48 3.54 11.00 5.41
N VAL A 49 4.64 10.31 5.68
CA VAL A 49 5.91 10.95 6.00
C VAL A 49 6.30 11.90 4.87
N ASN A 50 6.75 13.10 5.23
CA ASN A 50 7.14 14.17 4.30
C ASN A 50 5.99 14.74 3.46
N THR A 51 4.76 14.56 3.91
CA THR A 51 3.59 15.20 3.29
C THR A 51 2.80 15.96 4.34
N THR A 52 1.88 16.80 3.89
CA THR A 52 0.99 17.57 4.76
C THR A 52 -0.48 17.34 4.47
N THR A 53 -0.80 16.67 3.37
CA THR A 53 -2.18 16.45 2.94
C THR A 53 -2.61 15.03 3.32
N PRO A 54 -3.74 14.86 4.02
CA PRO A 54 -4.23 13.53 4.35
C PRO A 54 -4.59 12.71 3.11
N ILE A 55 -4.34 11.42 3.19
CA ILE A 55 -4.77 10.46 2.18
C ILE A 55 -5.53 9.33 2.85
N THR A 56 -6.31 8.62 2.07
CA THR A 56 -7.01 7.41 2.53
C THR A 56 -6.53 6.23 1.71
N VAL A 57 -6.09 5.19 2.41
CA VAL A 57 -5.70 3.92 1.81
C VAL A 57 -6.76 2.89 2.18
N THR A 58 -7.28 2.20 1.18
CA THR A 58 -8.34 1.20 1.38
C THR A 58 -7.85 -0.14 0.87
N PHE A 59 -8.11 -1.19 1.64
CA PHE A 59 -7.79 -2.55 1.25
C PHE A 59 -8.87 -3.49 1.78
N VAL A 60 -8.90 -4.70 1.23
CA VAL A 60 -9.91 -5.70 1.55
C VAL A 60 -9.38 -6.59 2.67
N ASP A 61 -10.26 -6.92 3.61
CA ASP A 61 -9.99 -7.98 4.58
C ASP A 61 -10.17 -9.31 3.86
N ASN A 62 -9.07 -9.83 3.34
CA ASN A 62 -9.09 -11.03 2.53
C ASN A 62 -9.15 -12.25 3.44
N THR A 63 -10.27 -12.98 3.36
CA THR A 63 -10.47 -14.20 4.16
C THR A 63 -9.86 -15.43 3.51
N ASN A 64 -9.37 -15.33 2.30
CA ASN A 64 -8.80 -16.44 1.55
C ASN A 64 -7.39 -16.11 1.09
N GLY A 65 -6.56 -17.14 0.90
CA GLY A 65 -5.22 -16.99 0.36
C GLY A 65 -4.18 -16.70 1.41
N ASP A 66 -3.02 -16.23 0.96
CA ASP A 66 -1.83 -16.10 1.80
C ASP A 66 -1.94 -14.99 2.83
N TYR A 67 -2.79 -13.99 2.58
CA TYR A 67 -2.90 -12.81 3.43
C TYR A 67 -4.16 -12.77 4.28
N ARG A 68 -4.84 -13.91 4.42
CA ARG A 68 -6.16 -13.97 5.05
C ARG A 68 -6.19 -13.52 6.51
N TYR A 69 -5.07 -13.58 7.20
CA TYR A 69 -4.99 -13.17 8.60
C TYR A 69 -4.27 -11.83 8.78
N ALA A 70 -3.91 -11.17 7.69
CA ALA A 70 -3.09 -9.95 7.80
C ALA A 70 -3.83 -8.85 8.56
N VAL A 71 -5.09 -8.61 8.24
CA VAL A 71 -5.86 -7.55 8.91
C VAL A 71 -6.00 -7.84 10.41
N SER A 72 -6.38 -9.06 10.79
CA SER A 72 -6.56 -9.37 12.20
C SER A 72 -5.25 -9.30 12.98
N ARG A 73 -4.13 -9.64 12.37
CA ARG A 73 -2.81 -9.48 12.98
C ARG A 73 -2.42 -8.03 13.16
N CYS A 74 -2.93 -7.16 12.29
CA CYS A 74 -2.59 -5.74 12.31
C CYS A 74 -3.49 -4.92 13.24
N VAL A 75 -4.59 -5.45 13.73
CA VAL A 75 -5.48 -4.72 14.62
C VAL A 75 -4.74 -4.18 15.86
N PRO A 76 -3.89 -4.97 16.56
CA PRO A 76 -3.13 -4.41 17.68
C PRO A 76 -2.19 -3.28 17.29
N VAL A 77 -1.63 -3.34 16.08
CA VAL A 77 -0.77 -2.29 15.54
C VAL A 77 -1.58 -1.00 15.35
N PHE A 78 -2.76 -1.11 14.75
CA PHE A 78 -3.66 0.02 14.54
C PHE A 78 -4.09 0.64 15.86
N LEU A 79 -4.44 -0.19 16.84
CA LEU A 79 -4.83 0.30 18.17
C LEU A 79 -3.69 1.05 18.85
N THR A 80 -2.47 0.52 18.79
CA THR A 80 -1.31 1.18 19.36
C THR A 80 -1.09 2.55 18.72
N MET A 81 -1.29 2.64 17.42
CA MET A 81 -1.13 3.89 16.69
C MET A 81 -2.12 4.95 17.18
N THR A 82 -3.36 4.55 17.49
CA THR A 82 -4.37 5.46 18.00
C THR A 82 -4.19 5.79 19.47
N GLU A 83 -3.72 4.86 20.27
CA GLU A 83 -3.53 5.05 21.71
C GLU A 83 -2.31 5.90 22.04
N LYS A 84 -1.30 5.89 21.16
CA LYS A 84 -0.04 6.59 21.39
C LYS A 84 0.30 7.48 20.20
N PRO A 85 -0.50 8.54 19.98
CA PRO A 85 -0.27 9.43 18.85
C PRO A 85 1.10 10.11 18.94
N GLY A 86 1.73 10.27 17.78
CA GLY A 86 3.02 10.93 17.71
C GLY A 86 4.21 10.08 18.09
N ARG A 87 4.01 8.82 18.46
CA ARG A 87 5.06 7.96 18.96
C ARG A 87 5.67 7.06 17.88
N TYR A 88 4.87 6.66 16.91
CA TYR A 88 5.27 5.67 15.90
C TYR A 88 4.93 6.15 14.51
N TYR A 89 5.73 5.68 13.54
CA TYR A 89 5.32 5.63 12.15
C TYR A 89 4.58 4.31 11.92
N LEU A 90 3.54 4.35 11.10
CA LEU A 90 2.82 3.14 10.69
C LEU A 90 3.27 2.77 9.28
N ASN A 91 3.85 1.60 9.13
CA ASN A 91 4.27 1.08 7.84
C ASN A 91 3.27 0.03 7.36
N LEU A 92 2.77 0.22 6.15
CA LEU A 92 1.85 -0.71 5.51
C LEU A 92 2.42 -1.16 4.18
N THR A 93 2.26 -2.43 3.85
CA THR A 93 2.53 -2.94 2.51
C THR A 93 1.27 -3.58 1.97
N ILE A 94 0.84 -3.16 0.79
CA ILE A 94 -0.41 -3.55 0.18
C ILE A 94 -0.12 -4.14 -1.19
N ASP A 95 -0.80 -5.23 -1.51
CA ASP A 95 -0.74 -5.84 -2.82
C ASP A 95 -1.87 -5.26 -3.69
N PRO A 96 -1.53 -4.48 -4.73
CA PRO A 96 -2.55 -3.89 -5.60
C PRO A 96 -2.98 -4.84 -6.71
N ALA A 97 -3.33 -6.08 -6.37
CA ALA A 97 -3.77 -7.06 -7.36
C ALA A 97 -5.00 -6.54 -8.12
N ILE A 98 -5.17 -7.03 -9.34
CA ILE A 98 -6.15 -6.50 -10.28
C ILE A 98 -7.58 -6.52 -9.71
N THR A 99 -7.94 -7.60 -9.02
CA THR A 99 -9.29 -7.77 -8.52
C THR A 99 -9.44 -7.50 -7.03
N THR A 100 -8.33 -7.50 -6.29
CA THR A 100 -8.37 -7.40 -4.83
C THR A 100 -7.14 -6.69 -4.33
N VAL A 101 -7.34 -5.61 -3.58
CA VAL A 101 -6.26 -4.93 -2.88
C VAL A 101 -6.17 -5.54 -1.49
N ALA A 102 -5.08 -6.20 -1.20
CA ALA A 102 -4.92 -6.95 0.05
C ALA A 102 -3.79 -6.39 0.88
N LEU A 103 -3.96 -6.40 2.20
CA LEU A 103 -2.90 -6.05 3.13
C LEU A 103 -1.90 -7.20 3.22
N ILE A 104 -0.63 -6.92 2.96
CA ILE A 104 0.45 -7.90 3.09
C ILE A 104 1.03 -7.86 4.50
N SER A 105 1.38 -6.67 4.96
CA SER A 105 2.04 -6.51 6.26
C SER A 105 1.81 -5.13 6.84
N CYS A 106 1.97 -5.04 8.14
CA CYS A 106 1.94 -3.78 8.88
C CYS A 106 3.02 -3.81 9.96
N GLY A 107 3.46 -2.65 10.38
CA GLY A 107 4.44 -2.54 11.43
C GLY A 107 4.49 -1.14 12.00
N LEU A 108 5.06 -1.05 13.18
CA LEU A 108 5.31 0.24 13.83
C LEU A 108 6.80 0.48 13.88
N GLN A 109 7.18 1.73 13.62
CA GLN A 109 8.55 2.19 13.79
C GLN A 109 8.56 3.33 14.78
N LEU A 110 9.34 3.20 15.83
CA LEU A 110 9.43 4.21 16.87
C LEU A 110 10.04 5.48 16.28
N LYS A 111 9.43 6.62 16.54
CA LYS A 111 10.02 7.91 16.23
C LYS A 111 11.13 8.22 17.22
N SER A 112 12.25 8.65 16.68
CA SER A 112 13.42 8.98 17.52
C SER A 112 13.29 10.32 18.22
#